data_b907c1b32a52c4105f3493fe742c72ea
#
_entry.id   b907c1b32a52c4105f3493fe742c72ea
#
_cell.length_a   1.000
_cell.length_b   1.000
_cell.length_c   1.000
_cell.angle_alpha   90.00
_cell.angle_beta   90.00
_cell.angle_gamma   90.00
#
_symmetry.space_group_name_H-M   'P 1'
#
loop_
_entity.id
_entity.type
_entity.pdbx_description
1 polymer ?
#
loop_
_entity_poly.entity_id
_entity_poly.type
_entity_poly.pdbx_seq_one_letter_code
_entity_poly.pdbx_strand_id
1 'polypeptide(L)'
;MNKKENPGVSRRGAAMLLLFSLAVSVLLGFAMPVHAADGGRTTLRTLRVGFYPYTGYMATAADGSRSGYAYELLQDIAQHENVTFTYSCLNGNTQQAMQQLAAGQIDLIPVLRRTAERDEQFAFSAEPIGTVATMLTVKAGNRSIVAGDYDTFDGMTVGMSRSGNGRNESFLAYAEEHGFRYTPVYYDTDEELSSALRNGEITAAASNRLRETKNEWIIDTFDEQSIYMAMRKDDTVTQQLVNDAISKINRNDPSWRTTLFNKYYTGSHTSSKIYLTDAEENYVIACNDADTAFTVLVNPDRYPYSYMTPDGMPTGIMVDIFQTAAGRARLRYKFLKPADRS
;
A
#
# COMPACT_ATOMS: atom_id res chain seq x y z
N MET A 1 -28.09 97.67 36.82
CA MET A 1 -27.03 96.96 36.09
C MET A 1 -26.71 95.69 36.86
N ASN A 2 -27.37 94.59 36.50
CA ASN A 2 -27.22 93.31 37.21
C ASN A 2 -26.33 92.36 36.40
N LYS A 3 -25.22 92.02 36.96
CA LYS A 3 -24.29 90.96 36.49
C LYS A 3 -24.83 89.63 36.88
N LYS A 4 -25.19 88.79 35.90
CA LYS A 4 -25.52 87.37 36.16
C LYS A 4 -24.24 86.56 36.28
N GLU A 5 -24.07 85.97 37.44
CA GLU A 5 -23.02 84.95 37.69
C GLU A 5 -23.44 83.62 37.08
N ASN A 6 -22.53 82.98 36.35
CA ASN A 6 -22.65 81.60 35.88
C ASN A 6 -22.22 80.62 37.03
N PRO A 7 -22.98 79.60 37.34
CA PRO A 7 -22.57 78.63 38.33
C PRO A 7 -21.50 77.68 37.75
N GLY A 8 -20.32 77.73 38.34
CA GLY A 8 -19.21 76.86 38.01
C GLY A 8 -19.52 75.40 38.31
N VAL A 9 -19.36 74.57 37.32
CA VAL A 9 -19.38 73.10 37.50
C VAL A 9 -18.25 72.69 38.48
N SER A 10 -18.62 72.07 39.58
CA SER A 10 -17.68 71.69 40.60
C SER A 10 -16.65 70.66 40.06
N ARG A 11 -15.37 70.89 40.37
CA ARG A 11 -14.27 69.99 39.94
C ARG A 11 -14.49 68.53 40.32
N ARG A 12 -15.37 68.21 41.25
CA ARG A 12 -15.74 66.82 41.66
C ARG A 12 -16.70 66.17 40.68
N GLY A 13 -17.58 66.90 40.03
CA GLY A 13 -18.50 66.40 39.00
C GLY A 13 -17.79 66.07 37.69
N ALA A 14 -16.80 66.90 37.30
CA ALA A 14 -16.00 66.65 36.09
C ALA A 14 -15.09 65.40 36.23
N ALA A 15 -14.53 65.16 37.43
CA ALA A 15 -13.71 63.94 37.69
C ALA A 15 -14.57 62.68 37.70
N MET A 16 -15.83 62.75 38.17
CA MET A 16 -16.73 61.58 38.20
C MET A 16 -17.27 61.25 36.81
N LEU A 17 -17.50 62.20 35.93
CA LEU A 17 -17.86 62.00 34.55
C LEU A 17 -16.72 61.42 33.69
N LEU A 18 -15.46 61.84 33.96
CA LEU A 18 -14.28 61.28 33.32
C LEU A 18 -13.99 59.83 33.76
N LEU A 19 -14.19 59.48 35.03
CA LEU A 19 -14.07 58.12 35.50
C LEU A 19 -15.16 57.21 34.96
N PHE A 20 -16.39 57.71 34.79
CA PHE A 20 -17.47 56.90 34.21
C PHE A 20 -17.28 56.68 32.68
N SER A 21 -16.76 57.66 31.96
CA SER A 21 -16.42 57.50 30.55
C SER A 21 -15.25 56.55 30.31
N LEU A 22 -14.25 56.54 31.22
CA LEU A 22 -13.13 55.61 31.17
C LEU A 22 -13.55 54.17 31.50
N ALA A 23 -14.48 53.99 32.46
CA ALA A 23 -15.01 52.69 32.83
C ALA A 23 -15.88 52.06 31.69
N VAL A 24 -16.67 52.90 30.98
CA VAL A 24 -17.46 52.46 29.85
C VAL A 24 -16.57 52.12 28.61
N SER A 25 -15.46 52.84 28.40
CA SER A 25 -14.51 52.56 27.34
C SER A 25 -13.73 51.28 27.60
N VAL A 26 -13.42 50.94 28.84
CA VAL A 26 -12.76 49.68 29.23
C VAL A 26 -13.71 48.48 29.07
N LEU A 27 -15.01 48.66 29.37
CA LEU A 27 -16.03 47.63 29.18
C LEU A 27 -16.38 47.38 27.67
N LEU A 28 -16.23 48.38 26.83
CA LEU A 28 -16.44 48.24 25.36
C LEU A 28 -15.17 47.76 24.64
N GLY A 29 -14.00 47.88 25.24
CA GLY A 29 -12.72 47.48 24.61
C GLY A 29 -12.38 45.97 24.76
N PHE A 30 -13.12 45.19 25.56
CA PHE A 30 -12.95 43.73 25.72
C PHE A 30 -14.08 42.89 25.13
N ALA A 31 -14.85 43.43 24.23
CA ALA A 31 -15.56 42.59 23.30
C ALA A 31 -14.53 42.02 22.29
N MET A 32 -13.69 41.07 22.72
CA MET A 32 -13.08 40.18 21.79
C MET A 32 -14.22 39.58 20.95
N PRO A 33 -14.09 39.53 19.62
CA PRO A 33 -14.96 38.66 18.86
C PRO A 33 -14.71 37.27 19.45
N VAL A 34 -15.66 36.78 20.22
CA VAL A 34 -15.82 35.35 20.39
C VAL A 34 -16.03 34.91 18.93
N HIS A 35 -14.94 34.48 18.28
CA HIS A 35 -15.07 33.54 17.22
C HIS A 35 -15.85 32.40 17.89
N ALA A 36 -17.15 32.38 17.67
CA ALA A 36 -17.88 31.16 17.81
C ALA A 36 -16.98 30.17 17.04
N ALA A 37 -16.28 29.30 17.78
CA ALA A 37 -15.85 28.05 17.20
C ALA A 37 -17.16 27.53 16.63
N ASP A 38 -17.34 27.73 15.33
CA ASP A 38 -18.32 27.02 14.55
C ASP A 38 -18.01 25.58 14.95
N GLY A 39 -18.82 25.08 15.89
CA GLY A 39 -18.82 23.67 16.27
C GLY A 39 -19.22 22.99 14.98
N GLY A 40 -18.23 22.81 14.12
CA GLY A 40 -18.36 22.35 12.77
C GLY A 40 -19.15 21.06 12.82
N ARG A 41 -20.44 21.16 12.61
CA ARG A 41 -21.17 20.09 11.96
C ARG A 41 -20.46 19.93 10.63
N THR A 42 -19.41 19.13 10.62
CA THR A 42 -18.80 18.64 9.38
C THR A 42 -19.96 17.98 8.63
N THR A 43 -20.45 18.68 7.62
CA THR A 43 -21.53 18.18 6.76
C THR A 43 -21.04 16.87 6.17
N LEU A 44 -21.82 15.81 6.33
CA LEU A 44 -21.52 14.51 5.74
C LEU A 44 -21.29 14.70 4.23
N ARG A 45 -20.08 14.43 3.79
CA ARG A 45 -19.70 14.56 2.38
C ARG A 45 -19.84 13.19 1.69
N THR A 46 -20.45 13.17 0.52
CA THR A 46 -20.52 11.97 -0.31
C THR A 46 -19.52 12.10 -1.46
N LEU A 47 -18.58 11.15 -1.55
CA LEU A 47 -17.61 11.06 -2.65
C LEU A 47 -18.00 9.94 -3.60
N ARG A 48 -17.93 10.21 -4.89
CA ARG A 48 -18.17 9.25 -5.98
C ARG A 48 -16.84 8.56 -6.30
N VAL A 49 -16.78 7.25 -6.11
CA VAL A 49 -15.58 6.44 -6.28
C VAL A 49 -15.64 5.67 -7.60
N GLY A 50 -14.61 5.77 -8.39
CA GLY A 50 -14.36 4.89 -9.53
C GLY A 50 -13.94 3.52 -9.04
N PHE A 51 -14.88 2.57 -8.98
CA PHE A 51 -14.67 1.24 -8.46
C PHE A 51 -14.82 0.23 -9.62
N TYR A 52 -13.70 -0.26 -10.11
CA TYR A 52 -13.62 -1.19 -11.24
C TYR A 52 -12.87 -2.47 -10.81
N PRO A 53 -13.05 -3.60 -11.52
CA PRO A 53 -12.32 -4.81 -11.19
C PRO A 53 -10.80 -4.59 -11.23
N TYR A 54 -10.16 -4.77 -10.08
CA TYR A 54 -8.71 -4.70 -9.95
C TYR A 54 -8.28 -5.75 -8.92
N THR A 55 -7.65 -6.81 -9.43
CA THR A 55 -7.35 -8.02 -8.65
C THR A 55 -6.85 -7.71 -7.25
N GLY A 56 -7.54 -8.25 -6.24
CA GLY A 56 -7.22 -8.09 -4.83
C GLY A 56 -7.53 -6.71 -4.23
N TYR A 57 -7.56 -5.64 -5.03
CA TYR A 57 -7.87 -4.30 -4.54
C TYR A 57 -9.35 -3.97 -4.58
N MET A 58 -10.02 -4.33 -5.67
CA MET A 58 -11.43 -3.99 -5.89
C MET A 58 -12.14 -5.15 -6.58
N ALA A 59 -13.17 -5.68 -5.94
CA ALA A 59 -14.03 -6.72 -6.48
C ALA A 59 -15.50 -6.43 -6.18
N THR A 60 -16.38 -6.75 -7.14
CA THR A 60 -17.83 -6.71 -6.98
C THR A 60 -18.35 -8.11 -7.27
N ALA A 61 -19.05 -8.70 -6.31
CA ALA A 61 -19.68 -10.00 -6.46
C ALA A 61 -20.99 -9.89 -7.26
N ALA A 62 -21.53 -11.03 -7.69
CA ALA A 62 -22.77 -11.09 -8.48
C ALA A 62 -24.01 -10.52 -7.74
N ASP A 63 -24.00 -10.56 -6.42
CA ASP A 63 -25.04 -9.97 -5.56
C ASP A 63 -24.86 -8.46 -5.34
N GLY A 64 -23.82 -7.85 -5.95
CA GLY A 64 -23.50 -6.43 -5.82
C GLY A 64 -22.66 -6.08 -4.58
N SER A 65 -22.32 -7.05 -3.72
CA SER A 65 -21.44 -6.82 -2.59
C SER A 65 -20.01 -6.49 -3.07
N ARG A 66 -19.33 -5.65 -2.31
CA ARG A 66 -17.98 -5.17 -2.63
C ARG A 66 -16.97 -5.66 -1.62
N SER A 67 -15.77 -5.93 -2.10
CA SER A 67 -14.66 -6.40 -1.29
C SER A 67 -13.33 -5.95 -1.88
N GLY A 68 -12.27 -6.21 -1.16
CA GLY A 68 -10.91 -5.92 -1.58
C GLY A 68 -10.22 -4.90 -0.69
N TYR A 69 -8.91 -4.85 -0.82
CA TYR A 69 -8.03 -3.98 -0.04
C TYR A 69 -8.50 -2.51 -0.05
N ALA A 70 -8.75 -1.96 -1.26
CA ALA A 70 -9.16 -0.57 -1.41
C ALA A 70 -10.56 -0.32 -0.87
N TYR A 71 -11.46 -1.30 -0.97
CA TYR A 71 -12.80 -1.19 -0.38
C TYR A 71 -12.72 -1.06 1.14
N GLU A 72 -11.95 -1.91 1.82
CA GLU A 72 -11.81 -1.84 3.27
C GLU A 72 -11.13 -0.54 3.70
N LEU A 73 -10.09 -0.11 3.00
CA LEU A 73 -9.45 1.18 3.28
C LEU A 73 -10.45 2.35 3.16
N LEU A 74 -11.34 2.32 2.18
CA LEU A 74 -12.40 3.33 2.07
C LEU A 74 -13.37 3.29 3.25
N GLN A 75 -13.70 2.09 3.77
CA GLN A 75 -14.51 1.97 4.97
C GLN A 75 -13.79 2.55 6.20
N ASP A 76 -12.49 2.31 6.34
CA ASP A 76 -11.68 2.88 7.41
C ASP A 76 -11.60 4.42 7.30
N ILE A 77 -11.44 4.95 6.09
CA ILE A 77 -11.50 6.40 5.85
C ILE A 77 -12.84 6.98 6.30
N ALA A 78 -13.96 6.30 5.98
CA ALA A 78 -15.30 6.74 6.39
C ALA A 78 -15.51 6.71 7.91
N GLN A 79 -14.78 5.86 8.64
CA GLN A 79 -14.82 5.85 10.11
C GLN A 79 -14.05 7.01 10.75
N HIS A 80 -13.02 7.50 10.07
CA HIS A 80 -12.13 8.55 10.60
C HIS A 80 -12.52 9.96 10.12
N GLU A 81 -13.27 10.05 9.02
CA GLU A 81 -13.75 11.30 8.43
C GLU A 81 -15.26 11.27 8.24
N ASN A 82 -15.90 12.43 8.26
CA ASN A 82 -17.33 12.53 8.02
C ASN A 82 -17.64 12.43 6.51
N VAL A 83 -17.39 11.25 5.93
CA VAL A 83 -17.53 10.96 4.50
C VAL A 83 -18.27 9.64 4.28
N THR A 84 -19.05 9.59 3.20
CA THR A 84 -19.63 8.36 2.64
C THR A 84 -19.20 8.21 1.19
N PHE A 85 -19.28 6.99 0.68
CA PHE A 85 -18.89 6.66 -0.67
C PHE A 85 -20.05 6.11 -1.49
N THR A 86 -20.15 6.57 -2.73
CA THR A 86 -20.94 5.93 -3.78
C THR A 86 -19.99 5.39 -4.85
N TYR A 87 -20.37 4.31 -5.50
CA TYR A 87 -19.47 3.57 -6.39
C TYR A 87 -20.01 3.53 -7.81
N SER A 88 -19.15 3.80 -8.77
CA SER A 88 -19.44 3.77 -10.21
C SER A 88 -18.32 3.11 -10.97
N CYS A 89 -18.45 2.96 -12.28
CA CYS A 89 -17.45 2.30 -13.15
C CYS A 89 -17.24 0.82 -12.83
N LEU A 90 -18.28 0.13 -12.34
CA LEU A 90 -18.18 -1.22 -11.81
C LEU A 90 -17.69 -2.28 -12.81
N ASN A 91 -17.95 -2.08 -14.10
CA ASN A 91 -17.52 -2.96 -15.19
C ASN A 91 -16.44 -2.31 -16.07
N GLY A 92 -15.82 -1.23 -15.57
CA GLY A 92 -14.83 -0.46 -16.29
C GLY A 92 -13.40 -0.97 -16.07
N ASN A 93 -12.47 -0.11 -16.45
CA ASN A 93 -11.05 -0.31 -16.25
C ASN A 93 -10.38 1.00 -15.79
N THR A 94 -9.07 0.96 -15.53
CA THR A 94 -8.28 2.12 -15.10
C THR A 94 -8.42 3.32 -16.05
N GLN A 95 -8.39 3.09 -17.36
CA GLN A 95 -8.48 4.16 -18.36
C GLN A 95 -9.83 4.87 -18.30
N GLN A 96 -10.91 4.10 -18.19
CA GLN A 96 -12.27 4.61 -18.06
C GLN A 96 -12.46 5.41 -16.77
N ALA A 97 -11.91 4.90 -15.65
CA ALA A 97 -11.94 5.61 -14.38
C ALA A 97 -11.18 6.96 -14.45
N MET A 98 -10.01 7.00 -15.08
CA MET A 98 -9.27 8.26 -15.30
C MET A 98 -10.06 9.26 -16.15
N GLN A 99 -10.72 8.81 -17.21
CA GLN A 99 -11.59 9.67 -18.04
C GLN A 99 -12.77 10.23 -17.22
N GLN A 100 -13.42 9.41 -16.40
CA GLN A 100 -14.52 9.83 -15.53
C GLN A 100 -14.05 10.80 -14.44
N LEU A 101 -12.85 10.61 -13.88
CA LEU A 101 -12.26 11.52 -12.92
C LEU A 101 -11.97 12.89 -13.54
N ALA A 102 -11.33 12.90 -14.70
CA ALA A 102 -11.05 14.13 -15.45
C ALA A 102 -12.34 14.88 -15.83
N ALA A 103 -13.40 14.16 -16.19
CA ALA A 103 -14.72 14.73 -16.50
C ALA A 103 -15.55 15.14 -15.27
N GLY A 104 -15.05 14.93 -14.05
CA GLY A 104 -15.77 15.23 -12.82
C GLY A 104 -16.99 14.34 -12.57
N GLN A 105 -17.09 13.20 -13.21
CA GLN A 105 -18.16 12.21 -13.01
C GLN A 105 -17.92 11.37 -11.75
N ILE A 106 -16.66 11.19 -11.35
CA ILE A 106 -16.23 10.63 -10.08
C ILE A 106 -15.29 11.62 -9.38
N ASP A 107 -15.09 11.43 -8.08
CA ASP A 107 -14.27 12.30 -7.24
C ASP A 107 -12.97 11.64 -6.81
N LEU A 108 -12.93 10.29 -6.82
CA LEU A 108 -11.81 9.51 -6.31
C LEU A 108 -11.61 8.23 -7.12
N ILE A 109 -10.35 7.93 -7.46
CA ILE A 109 -9.89 6.61 -7.88
C ILE A 109 -9.06 6.04 -6.71
N PRO A 110 -9.47 4.94 -6.08
CA PRO A 110 -8.81 4.44 -4.88
C PRO A 110 -7.45 3.77 -5.17
N VAL A 111 -7.21 3.30 -6.40
CA VAL A 111 -5.98 2.58 -6.78
C VAL A 111 -5.48 3.10 -8.12
N LEU A 112 -4.39 3.86 -8.09
CA LEU A 112 -3.74 4.34 -9.30
C LEU A 112 -2.22 4.42 -9.12
N ARG A 113 -1.46 3.93 -10.10
CA ARG A 113 0.00 4.16 -10.17
C ARG A 113 0.25 5.64 -10.46
N ARG A 114 1.14 6.24 -9.69
CA ARG A 114 1.57 7.63 -9.92
C ARG A 114 2.68 7.63 -10.98
N THR A 115 2.53 8.47 -12.00
CA THR A 115 3.52 8.71 -13.04
C THR A 115 3.61 10.22 -13.30
N ALA A 116 4.71 10.68 -13.87
CA ALA A 116 4.89 12.11 -14.21
C ALA A 116 3.74 12.65 -15.08
N GLU A 117 3.31 11.87 -16.08
CA GLU A 117 2.18 12.23 -16.95
C GLU A 117 0.86 12.37 -16.16
N ARG A 118 0.62 11.47 -15.22
CA ARG A 118 -0.60 11.51 -14.37
C ARG A 118 -0.55 12.60 -13.33
N ASP A 119 0.64 12.97 -12.86
CA ASP A 119 0.83 14.11 -11.96
C ASP A 119 0.43 15.45 -12.60
N GLU A 120 0.49 15.56 -13.92
CA GLU A 120 0.00 16.74 -14.63
C GLU A 120 -1.52 16.86 -14.59
N GLN A 121 -2.23 15.71 -14.59
CA GLN A 121 -3.68 15.63 -14.73
C GLN A 121 -4.42 15.47 -13.39
N PHE A 122 -3.81 14.81 -12.42
CA PHE A 122 -4.45 14.40 -11.16
C PHE A 122 -3.64 14.83 -9.95
N ALA A 123 -4.33 14.98 -8.82
CA ALA A 123 -3.72 15.03 -7.49
C ALA A 123 -3.70 13.61 -6.91
N PHE A 124 -2.70 13.33 -6.08
CA PHE A 124 -2.53 12.04 -5.42
C PHE A 124 -2.50 12.19 -3.90
N SER A 125 -2.83 11.11 -3.19
CA SER A 125 -2.58 11.05 -1.75
C SER A 125 -1.09 11.27 -1.46
N ALA A 126 -0.77 11.88 -0.32
CA ALA A 126 0.61 12.18 0.06
C ALA A 126 1.42 10.89 0.30
N GLU A 127 0.76 9.87 0.88
CA GLU A 127 1.35 8.57 1.14
C GLU A 127 0.78 7.50 0.19
N PRO A 128 1.60 6.52 -0.20
CA PRO A 128 1.10 5.36 -0.94
C PRO A 128 0.16 4.54 -0.06
N ILE A 129 -0.85 3.96 -0.68
CA ILE A 129 -1.76 3.04 -0.01
C ILE A 129 -1.28 1.58 -0.04
N GLY A 130 -0.32 1.25 -0.89
CA GLY A 130 0.25 -0.07 -1.05
C GLY A 130 1.19 -0.12 -2.23
N THR A 131 1.56 -1.33 -2.63
CA THR A 131 2.43 -1.57 -3.80
C THR A 131 1.82 -2.60 -4.73
N VAL A 132 2.14 -2.51 -6.00
CA VAL A 132 1.89 -3.53 -7.02
C VAL A 132 3.20 -3.93 -7.66
N ALA A 133 3.31 -5.19 -8.08
CA ALA A 133 4.48 -5.67 -8.78
C ALA A 133 4.05 -6.61 -9.91
N THR A 134 4.96 -6.86 -10.84
CA THR A 134 4.82 -7.92 -11.83
C THR A 134 5.47 -9.17 -11.28
N MET A 135 4.79 -10.30 -11.37
CA MET A 135 5.38 -11.60 -11.09
C MET A 135 5.50 -12.42 -12.38
N LEU A 136 6.58 -13.17 -12.46
CA LEU A 136 6.76 -14.23 -13.44
C LEU A 136 6.46 -15.56 -12.78
N THR A 137 5.49 -16.30 -13.32
CA THR A 137 5.10 -17.62 -12.81
C THR A 137 5.28 -18.70 -13.86
N VAL A 138 5.52 -19.93 -13.40
CA VAL A 138 5.51 -21.14 -14.23
C VAL A 138 4.55 -22.15 -13.62
N LYS A 139 4.15 -23.17 -14.39
CA LYS A 139 3.37 -24.30 -13.87
C LYS A 139 4.09 -24.96 -12.70
N ALA A 140 3.38 -25.28 -11.62
CA ALA A 140 3.96 -26.01 -10.49
C ALA A 140 4.58 -27.33 -10.96
N GLY A 141 5.83 -27.57 -10.54
CA GLY A 141 6.62 -28.71 -10.99
C GLY A 141 7.45 -28.47 -12.25
N ASN A 142 7.36 -27.30 -12.90
CA ASN A 142 8.28 -26.93 -13.95
C ASN A 142 9.67 -26.68 -13.34
N ARG A 143 10.66 -27.44 -13.79
CA ARG A 143 12.06 -27.33 -13.34
C ARG A 143 12.99 -26.85 -14.47
N SER A 144 12.46 -26.59 -15.65
CA SER A 144 13.25 -26.09 -16.77
C SER A 144 13.53 -24.59 -16.69
N ILE A 145 12.71 -23.86 -15.92
CA ILE A 145 12.90 -22.42 -15.66
C ILE A 145 13.35 -22.30 -14.22
N VAL A 146 14.56 -21.81 -14.01
CA VAL A 146 15.22 -21.72 -12.70
C VAL A 146 15.34 -20.27 -12.26
N ALA A 147 14.80 -19.94 -11.09
CA ALA A 147 14.87 -18.59 -10.53
C ALA A 147 16.33 -18.11 -10.42
N GLY A 148 16.62 -16.92 -11.00
CA GLY A 148 17.95 -16.33 -11.01
C GLY A 148 18.92 -16.90 -12.07
N ASP A 149 18.52 -17.94 -12.81
CA ASP A 149 19.28 -18.49 -13.94
C ASP A 149 18.59 -18.08 -15.26
N TYR A 150 18.93 -16.89 -15.73
CA TYR A 150 18.28 -16.26 -16.89
C TYR A 150 18.57 -16.95 -18.22
N ASP A 151 19.61 -17.78 -18.31
CA ASP A 151 19.86 -18.62 -19.47
C ASP A 151 18.70 -19.62 -19.71
N THR A 152 18.04 -20.03 -18.62
CA THR A 152 16.87 -20.92 -18.69
C THR A 152 15.61 -20.20 -19.16
N PHE A 153 15.61 -18.86 -19.20
CA PHE A 153 14.47 -18.06 -19.63
C PHE A 153 14.47 -17.81 -21.15
N ASP A 154 15.61 -18.03 -21.81
CA ASP A 154 15.70 -17.76 -23.27
C ASP A 154 14.76 -18.68 -24.08
N GLY A 155 13.97 -18.08 -24.94
CA GLY A 155 13.00 -18.78 -25.76
C GLY A 155 11.68 -19.15 -25.10
N MET A 156 11.41 -18.71 -23.87
CA MET A 156 10.10 -18.92 -23.21
C MET A 156 8.95 -18.39 -24.07
N THR A 157 7.81 -19.08 -24.03
CA THR A 157 6.51 -18.52 -24.43
C THR A 157 5.84 -17.92 -23.19
N VAL A 158 5.64 -16.60 -23.18
CA VAL A 158 5.17 -15.88 -22.00
C VAL A 158 3.75 -15.34 -22.25
N GLY A 159 2.83 -15.80 -21.41
CA GLY A 159 1.47 -15.27 -21.38
C GLY A 159 1.42 -13.91 -20.68
N MET A 160 0.68 -12.97 -21.25
CA MET A 160 0.55 -11.60 -20.79
C MET A 160 -0.89 -11.13 -20.95
N SER A 161 -1.31 -10.13 -20.15
CA SER A 161 -2.63 -9.51 -20.32
C SER A 161 -2.64 -8.58 -21.53
N ARG A 162 -3.65 -8.68 -22.38
CA ARG A 162 -3.84 -7.79 -23.53
C ARG A 162 -4.03 -6.33 -23.11
N SER A 163 -4.67 -6.09 -21.99
CA SER A 163 -4.89 -4.75 -21.42
C SER A 163 -3.77 -4.25 -20.50
N GLY A 164 -2.72 -5.04 -20.31
CA GLY A 164 -1.66 -4.80 -19.34
C GLY A 164 -0.47 -3.99 -19.88
N ASN A 165 -0.69 -2.97 -20.71
CA ASN A 165 0.38 -2.26 -21.44
C ASN A 165 1.60 -1.93 -20.57
N GLY A 166 1.43 -1.21 -19.47
CA GLY A 166 2.57 -0.82 -18.61
C GLY A 166 3.30 -2.02 -17.97
N ARG A 167 2.60 -3.15 -17.71
CA ARG A 167 3.24 -4.36 -17.20
C ARG A 167 3.96 -5.11 -18.33
N ASN A 168 3.40 -5.10 -19.51
CA ASN A 168 4.05 -5.72 -20.67
C ASN A 168 5.33 -4.98 -21.03
N GLU A 169 5.34 -3.64 -20.94
CA GLU A 169 6.54 -2.80 -21.08
C GLU A 169 7.57 -3.11 -19.99
N SER A 170 7.13 -3.25 -18.73
CA SER A 170 8.02 -3.63 -17.62
C SER A 170 8.64 -5.02 -17.83
N PHE A 171 7.88 -5.98 -18.40
CA PHE A 171 8.42 -7.30 -18.70
C PHE A 171 9.43 -7.26 -19.85
N LEU A 172 9.18 -6.43 -20.86
CA LEU A 172 10.14 -6.22 -21.97
C LEU A 172 11.46 -5.65 -21.40
N ALA A 173 11.39 -4.60 -20.56
CA ALA A 173 12.57 -4.03 -19.95
C ALA A 173 13.33 -5.04 -19.07
N TYR A 174 12.60 -5.87 -18.31
CA TYR A 174 13.16 -6.95 -17.51
C TYR A 174 13.89 -8.00 -18.37
N ALA A 175 13.31 -8.40 -19.50
CA ALA A 175 13.93 -9.34 -20.41
C ALA A 175 15.20 -8.76 -21.07
N GLU A 176 15.17 -7.48 -21.45
CA GLU A 176 16.33 -6.76 -22.01
C GLU A 176 17.46 -6.64 -20.97
N GLU A 177 17.13 -6.28 -19.73
CA GLU A 177 18.09 -6.15 -18.62
C GLU A 177 18.82 -7.46 -18.34
N HIS A 178 18.11 -8.60 -18.41
CA HIS A 178 18.66 -9.91 -18.10
C HIS A 178 19.10 -10.71 -19.33
N GLY A 179 18.94 -10.13 -20.54
CA GLY A 179 19.53 -10.65 -21.78
C GLY A 179 18.88 -11.88 -22.36
N PHE A 180 17.60 -12.17 -22.05
CA PHE A 180 16.87 -13.30 -22.61
C PHE A 180 15.77 -12.88 -23.60
N ARG A 181 15.42 -13.76 -24.51
CA ARG A 181 14.36 -13.58 -25.52
C ARG A 181 13.14 -14.40 -25.14
N TYR A 182 11.96 -13.91 -25.51
CA TYR A 182 10.70 -14.60 -25.27
C TYR A 182 9.71 -14.38 -26.41
N THR A 183 8.67 -15.23 -26.47
CA THR A 183 7.54 -15.08 -27.41
C THR A 183 6.29 -14.70 -26.60
N PRO A 184 5.73 -13.46 -26.76
CA PRO A 184 4.53 -13.06 -26.02
C PRO A 184 3.26 -13.70 -26.60
N VAL A 185 2.35 -14.12 -25.71
CA VAL A 185 0.98 -14.55 -26.02
C VAL A 185 0.02 -13.77 -25.15
N TYR A 186 -1.01 -13.14 -25.76
CA TYR A 186 -1.89 -12.22 -25.05
C TYR A 186 -3.26 -12.83 -24.76
N TYR A 187 -3.69 -12.70 -23.50
CA TYR A 187 -4.98 -13.18 -22.98
C TYR A 187 -5.84 -12.02 -22.52
N ASP A 188 -7.16 -12.15 -22.60
CA ASP A 188 -8.10 -11.11 -22.20
C ASP A 188 -8.42 -11.15 -20.71
N THR A 189 -8.32 -12.33 -20.09
CA THR A 189 -8.60 -12.55 -18.67
C THR A 189 -7.45 -13.28 -17.94
N ASP A 190 -7.36 -13.08 -16.63
CA ASP A 190 -6.42 -13.81 -15.76
C ASP A 190 -6.74 -15.31 -15.71
N GLU A 191 -8.01 -15.72 -15.90
CA GLU A 191 -8.40 -17.12 -15.92
C GLU A 191 -7.93 -17.84 -17.19
N GLU A 192 -8.05 -17.21 -18.36
CA GLU A 192 -7.50 -17.74 -19.62
C GLU A 192 -6.00 -17.89 -19.53
N LEU A 193 -5.30 -16.86 -19.00
CA LEU A 193 -3.86 -16.88 -18.78
C LEU A 193 -3.44 -18.06 -17.87
N SER A 194 -4.13 -18.21 -16.74
CA SER A 194 -3.86 -19.29 -15.79
C SER A 194 -4.15 -20.67 -16.38
N SER A 195 -5.22 -20.79 -17.18
CA SER A 195 -5.57 -22.04 -17.84
C SER A 195 -4.52 -22.42 -18.88
N ALA A 196 -4.06 -21.49 -19.72
CA ALA A 196 -3.01 -21.72 -20.70
C ALA A 196 -1.70 -22.18 -20.03
N LEU A 197 -1.34 -21.57 -18.89
CA LEU A 197 -0.16 -21.98 -18.13
C LEU A 197 -0.32 -23.40 -17.56
N ARG A 198 -1.47 -23.71 -16.97
CA ARG A 198 -1.77 -25.05 -16.43
C ARG A 198 -1.76 -26.14 -17.51
N ASN A 199 -2.29 -25.82 -18.68
CA ASN A 199 -2.35 -26.72 -19.83
C ASN A 199 -0.98 -26.90 -20.53
N GLY A 200 0.01 -26.04 -20.24
CA GLY A 200 1.31 -26.06 -20.89
C GLY A 200 1.32 -25.42 -22.28
N GLU A 201 0.33 -24.62 -22.61
CA GLU A 201 0.25 -23.84 -23.87
C GLU A 201 1.27 -22.70 -23.88
N ILE A 202 1.65 -22.21 -22.68
CA ILE A 202 2.71 -21.24 -22.45
C ILE A 202 3.67 -21.78 -21.38
N THR A 203 4.93 -21.35 -21.45
CA THR A 203 5.98 -21.74 -20.50
C THR A 203 5.88 -20.99 -19.19
N ALA A 204 5.59 -19.68 -19.27
CA ALA A 204 5.51 -18.78 -18.13
C ALA A 204 4.37 -17.76 -18.31
N ALA A 205 3.97 -17.12 -17.21
CA ALA A 205 3.00 -16.04 -17.23
C ALA A 205 3.56 -14.82 -16.49
N ALA A 206 3.57 -13.66 -17.17
CA ALA A 206 3.88 -12.37 -16.58
C ALA A 206 2.57 -11.66 -16.19
N SER A 207 2.31 -11.52 -14.90
CA SER A 207 1.02 -11.04 -14.42
C SER A 207 1.14 -10.18 -13.16
N ASN A 208 0.02 -9.63 -12.70
CA ASN A 208 -0.05 -8.90 -11.45
C ASN A 208 0.29 -9.84 -10.29
N ARG A 209 1.22 -9.45 -9.42
CA ARG A 209 1.57 -10.16 -8.18
C ARG A 209 0.35 -10.50 -7.31
N LEU A 210 -0.74 -9.77 -7.49
CA LEU A 210 -1.96 -9.94 -6.71
C LEU A 210 -2.94 -10.97 -7.30
N ARG A 211 -2.61 -11.53 -8.48
CA ARG A 211 -3.39 -12.61 -9.08
C ARG A 211 -3.25 -13.91 -8.27
N GLU A 212 -4.33 -14.66 -8.16
CA GLU A 212 -4.29 -15.99 -7.53
C GLU A 212 -3.41 -16.95 -8.36
N THR A 213 -2.49 -17.65 -7.71
CA THR A 213 -1.49 -18.52 -8.34
C THR A 213 -1.67 -19.99 -7.94
N LYS A 214 -2.89 -20.52 -8.08
CA LYS A 214 -3.13 -21.97 -7.83
C LYS A 214 -2.33 -22.83 -8.79
N ASN A 215 -1.53 -23.76 -8.25
CA ASN A 215 -0.68 -24.69 -9.02
C ASN A 215 0.35 -23.98 -9.92
N GLU A 216 0.81 -22.82 -9.50
CA GLU A 216 1.89 -22.08 -10.15
C GLU A 216 3.03 -21.83 -9.17
N TRP A 217 4.24 -21.69 -9.70
CA TRP A 217 5.40 -21.27 -8.96
C TRP A 217 5.82 -19.88 -9.39
N ILE A 218 6.03 -19.00 -8.42
CA ILE A 218 6.58 -17.67 -8.69
C ILE A 218 8.09 -17.85 -8.85
N ILE A 219 8.60 -17.50 -10.02
CA ILE A 219 10.03 -17.55 -10.36
C ILE A 219 10.70 -16.24 -10.01
N ASP A 220 10.04 -15.11 -10.26
CA ASP A 220 10.56 -13.80 -9.91
C ASP A 220 9.43 -12.78 -9.68
N THR A 221 9.78 -11.68 -9.04
CA THR A 221 8.89 -10.53 -8.82
C THR A 221 9.69 -9.25 -9.05
N PHE A 222 9.26 -8.42 -9.95
CA PHE A 222 9.96 -7.22 -10.39
C PHE A 222 8.99 -6.06 -10.64
N ASP A 223 9.51 -4.86 -10.97
CA ASP A 223 8.74 -3.63 -11.21
C ASP A 223 7.77 -3.32 -10.05
N GLU A 224 8.29 -3.33 -8.82
CA GLU A 224 7.48 -2.94 -7.66
C GLU A 224 7.22 -1.43 -7.70
N GLN A 225 5.93 -1.07 -7.73
CA GLN A 225 5.47 0.29 -7.87
C GLN A 225 4.50 0.65 -6.75
N SER A 226 4.69 1.82 -6.16
CA SER A 226 3.72 2.38 -5.21
C SER A 226 2.43 2.78 -5.90
N ILE A 227 1.31 2.53 -5.25
CA ILE A 227 -0.03 2.95 -5.67
C ILE A 227 -0.63 3.92 -4.67
N TYR A 228 -1.44 4.82 -5.19
CA TYR A 228 -2.00 5.96 -4.47
C TYR A 228 -3.49 6.08 -4.75
N MET A 229 -4.19 6.82 -3.90
CA MET A 229 -5.50 7.37 -4.24
C MET A 229 -5.33 8.60 -5.13
N ALA A 230 -6.14 8.72 -6.17
CA ALA A 230 -6.11 9.84 -7.09
C ALA A 230 -7.44 10.59 -7.12
N MET A 231 -7.36 11.92 -7.21
CA MET A 231 -8.49 12.84 -7.28
C MET A 231 -8.22 13.90 -8.35
N ARG A 232 -9.23 14.73 -8.67
CA ARG A 232 -9.00 15.82 -9.63
C ARG A 232 -7.88 16.73 -9.15
N LYS A 233 -7.13 17.29 -10.08
CA LYS A 233 -5.95 18.12 -9.82
C LYS A 233 -6.25 19.32 -8.92
N ASP A 234 -7.43 19.89 -9.05
CA ASP A 234 -7.90 21.08 -8.34
C ASP A 234 -8.71 20.78 -7.06
N ASP A 235 -9.05 19.51 -6.80
CA ASP A 235 -9.83 19.11 -5.62
C ASP A 235 -8.95 18.95 -4.38
N THR A 236 -8.41 20.07 -3.91
CA THR A 236 -7.57 20.11 -2.70
C THR A 236 -8.32 19.69 -1.44
N VAL A 237 -9.65 19.86 -1.41
CA VAL A 237 -10.47 19.47 -0.26
C VAL A 237 -10.56 17.96 -0.13
N THR A 238 -10.80 17.24 -1.22
CA THR A 238 -10.78 15.76 -1.20
C THR A 238 -9.38 15.23 -0.93
N GLN A 239 -8.35 15.87 -1.49
CA GLN A 239 -6.97 15.49 -1.24
C GLN A 239 -6.60 15.62 0.26
N GLN A 240 -6.96 16.75 0.88
CA GLN A 240 -6.71 16.97 2.30
C GLN A 240 -7.47 15.95 3.16
N LEU A 241 -8.76 15.71 2.88
CA LEU A 241 -9.56 14.71 3.59
C LEU A 241 -8.90 13.33 3.53
N VAL A 242 -8.49 12.87 2.35
CA VAL A 242 -7.81 11.57 2.18
C VAL A 242 -6.49 11.52 2.94
N ASN A 243 -5.68 12.58 2.88
CA ASN A 243 -4.41 12.65 3.59
C ASN A 243 -4.58 12.62 5.11
N ASP A 244 -5.56 13.38 5.63
CA ASP A 244 -5.86 13.41 7.06
C ASP A 244 -6.36 12.06 7.56
N ALA A 245 -7.23 11.40 6.79
CA ALA A 245 -7.72 10.05 7.09
C ALA A 245 -6.58 9.03 7.13
N ILE A 246 -5.74 8.96 6.10
CA ILE A 246 -4.59 8.04 6.06
C ILE A 246 -3.64 8.31 7.22
N SER A 247 -3.39 9.58 7.56
CA SER A 247 -2.56 9.95 8.70
C SER A 247 -3.17 9.53 10.05
N LYS A 248 -4.50 9.59 10.20
CA LYS A 248 -5.20 9.10 11.39
C LYS A 248 -5.12 7.58 11.48
N ILE A 249 -5.36 6.87 10.38
CA ILE A 249 -5.25 5.41 10.29
C ILE A 249 -3.82 4.97 10.65
N ASN A 250 -2.79 5.61 10.09
CA ASN A 250 -1.38 5.33 10.40
C ASN A 250 -1.04 5.51 11.89
N ARG A 251 -1.62 6.51 12.56
CA ARG A 251 -1.41 6.71 13.99
C ARG A 251 -2.09 5.67 14.87
N ASN A 252 -3.26 5.21 14.44
CA ASN A 252 -4.07 4.25 15.19
C ASN A 252 -3.59 2.80 14.97
N ASP A 253 -3.24 2.46 13.74
CA ASP A 253 -2.68 1.16 13.36
C ASP A 253 -1.58 1.33 12.31
N PRO A 254 -0.30 1.45 12.71
CA PRO A 254 0.82 1.54 11.77
C PRO A 254 0.97 0.32 10.85
N SER A 255 0.36 -0.80 11.22
CA SER A 255 0.45 -2.08 10.48
C SER A 255 -0.68 -2.31 9.47
N TRP A 256 -1.64 -1.40 9.36
CA TRP A 256 -2.85 -1.58 8.55
C TRP A 256 -2.56 -2.01 7.09
N ARG A 257 -1.50 -1.46 6.48
CA ARG A 257 -1.11 -1.85 5.10
C ARG A 257 -0.73 -3.32 5.03
N THR A 258 0.07 -3.77 5.98
CA THR A 258 0.49 -5.18 6.07
C THR A 258 -0.69 -6.09 6.40
N THR A 259 -1.56 -5.67 7.29
CA THR A 259 -2.78 -6.41 7.68
C THR A 259 -3.70 -6.60 6.49
N LEU A 260 -4.03 -5.52 5.76
CA LEU A 260 -4.85 -5.60 4.55
C LEU A 260 -4.16 -6.38 3.44
N PHE A 261 -2.85 -6.18 3.25
CA PHE A 261 -2.08 -6.96 2.28
C PHE A 261 -2.16 -8.47 2.60
N ASN A 262 -1.90 -8.85 3.83
CA ASN A 262 -1.95 -10.25 4.24
C ASN A 262 -3.36 -10.85 4.08
N LYS A 263 -4.39 -10.09 4.37
CA LYS A 263 -5.78 -10.54 4.23
C LYS A 263 -6.14 -10.91 2.79
N TYR A 264 -5.69 -10.11 1.83
CA TYR A 264 -6.09 -10.28 0.43
C TYR A 264 -5.06 -11.03 -0.43
N TYR A 265 -3.81 -11.14 0.03
CA TYR A 265 -2.71 -11.63 -0.82
C TYR A 265 -1.93 -12.80 -0.25
N THR A 266 -1.88 -13.01 1.08
CA THR A 266 -1.16 -14.16 1.63
C THR A 266 -1.87 -15.49 1.37
N GLY A 267 -3.17 -15.50 1.14
CA GLY A 267 -3.92 -16.70 0.76
C GLY A 267 -3.54 -17.25 -0.62
N SER A 268 -3.10 -16.39 -1.54
CA SER A 268 -2.67 -16.77 -2.89
C SER A 268 -1.17 -17.08 -3.00
N HIS A 269 -0.37 -16.63 -2.03
CA HIS A 269 1.09 -16.79 -2.03
C HIS A 269 1.59 -17.78 -0.96
N THR A 270 0.71 -18.49 -0.27
CA THR A 270 1.08 -19.48 0.74
C THR A 270 1.53 -20.82 0.17
N SER A 271 1.98 -20.89 -1.08
CA SER A 271 2.97 -21.91 -1.34
C SER A 271 4.32 -21.41 -0.82
N SER A 272 4.44 -21.40 0.49
CA SER A 272 5.68 -21.15 1.22
C SER A 272 6.73 -22.25 0.97
N LYS A 273 6.71 -22.88 -0.18
CA LYS A 273 7.73 -23.80 -0.62
C LYS A 273 8.88 -22.99 -1.21
N ILE A 274 10.03 -23.08 -0.60
CA ILE A 274 11.27 -22.78 -1.28
C ILE A 274 11.39 -23.84 -2.37
N TYR A 275 11.55 -23.39 -3.60
CA TYR A 275 11.73 -24.27 -4.75
C TYR A 275 13.21 -24.55 -4.87
N LEU A 276 13.59 -25.72 -4.45
CA LEU A 276 14.94 -26.23 -4.61
C LEU A 276 15.06 -26.86 -6.02
N THR A 277 16.19 -26.66 -6.65
CA THR A 277 16.59 -27.46 -7.82
C THR A 277 16.74 -28.92 -7.42
N ASP A 278 16.73 -29.85 -8.37
CA ASP A 278 16.94 -31.26 -8.08
C ASP A 278 18.26 -31.50 -7.33
N ALA A 279 19.30 -30.74 -7.65
CA ALA A 279 20.61 -30.83 -6.98
C ALA A 279 20.51 -30.36 -5.51
N GLU A 280 19.81 -29.27 -5.25
CA GLU A 280 19.61 -28.75 -3.89
C GLU A 280 18.71 -29.66 -3.07
N GLU A 281 17.62 -30.20 -3.67
CA GLU A 281 16.74 -31.14 -2.98
C GLU A 281 17.48 -32.44 -2.60
N ASN A 282 18.24 -32.98 -3.55
CA ASN A 282 19.09 -34.16 -3.29
C ASN A 282 20.14 -33.87 -2.24
N TYR A 283 20.74 -32.69 -2.22
CA TYR A 283 21.69 -32.27 -1.19
C TYR A 283 21.03 -32.18 0.20
N VAL A 284 19.84 -31.59 0.29
CA VAL A 284 19.07 -31.49 1.55
C VAL A 284 18.70 -32.89 2.05
N ILE A 285 18.24 -33.79 1.15
CA ILE A 285 17.92 -35.18 1.49
C ILE A 285 19.17 -35.89 2.02
N ALA A 286 20.29 -35.80 1.30
CA ALA A 286 21.54 -36.40 1.73
C ALA A 286 22.04 -35.88 3.09
N CYS A 287 21.92 -34.60 3.36
CA CYS A 287 22.24 -34.00 4.66
C CYS A 287 21.34 -34.52 5.77
N ASN A 288 20.04 -34.67 5.50
CA ASN A 288 19.08 -35.19 6.48
C ASN A 288 19.29 -36.66 6.77
N ASP A 289 19.59 -37.48 5.75
CA ASP A 289 19.90 -38.93 5.88
C ASP A 289 21.20 -39.16 6.64
N ALA A 290 22.21 -38.32 6.44
CA ALA A 290 23.48 -38.38 7.15
C ALA A 290 23.43 -37.77 8.56
N ASP A 291 22.26 -37.35 9.05
CA ASP A 291 22.07 -36.66 10.33
C ASP A 291 22.94 -35.36 10.46
N THR A 292 23.27 -34.74 9.34
CA THR A 292 24.14 -33.57 9.27
C THR A 292 23.33 -32.28 9.49
N ALA A 293 23.74 -31.49 10.48
CA ALA A 293 23.15 -30.16 10.72
C ALA A 293 24.10 -29.04 10.32
N PHE A 294 23.60 -28.05 9.59
CA PHE A 294 24.37 -26.85 9.27
C PHE A 294 24.74 -26.10 10.54
N THR A 295 25.98 -25.63 10.63
CA THR A 295 26.42 -24.78 11.73
C THR A 295 26.23 -23.31 11.35
N VAL A 296 25.46 -22.60 12.12
CA VAL A 296 25.11 -21.19 11.88
C VAL A 296 25.78 -20.33 12.94
N LEU A 297 26.66 -19.44 12.49
CA LEU A 297 27.29 -18.45 13.35
C LEU A 297 26.44 -17.18 13.34
N VAL A 298 26.03 -16.71 14.53
CA VAL A 298 25.26 -15.49 14.70
C VAL A 298 26.14 -14.42 15.34
N ASN A 299 26.14 -13.22 14.78
CA ASN A 299 26.78 -12.07 15.42
C ASN A 299 25.91 -11.60 16.62
N PRO A 300 26.41 -11.67 17.85
CA PRO A 300 25.61 -11.40 19.04
C PRO A 300 25.34 -9.91 19.32
N ASP A 301 26.05 -9.00 18.63
CA ASP A 301 26.15 -7.57 18.99
C ASP A 301 25.44 -6.64 17.96
N ARG A 302 24.45 -7.15 17.22
CA ARG A 302 23.75 -6.39 16.19
C ARG A 302 22.24 -6.24 16.44
N TYR A 303 21.89 -5.74 17.62
CA TYR A 303 20.48 -5.42 17.91
C TYR A 303 19.92 -4.38 16.93
N PRO A 304 18.69 -4.54 16.39
CA PRO A 304 17.71 -5.63 16.59
C PRO A 304 17.86 -6.79 15.56
N TYR A 305 18.91 -6.76 14.74
CA TYR A 305 19.07 -7.71 13.62
C TYR A 305 19.49 -9.09 14.08
N SER A 306 20.49 -9.17 14.96
CA SER A 306 20.92 -10.41 15.59
C SER A 306 21.59 -10.11 16.94
N TYR A 307 21.16 -10.80 17.99
CA TYR A 307 21.68 -10.65 19.34
C TYR A 307 21.39 -11.89 20.16
N MET A 308 21.93 -11.96 21.37
CA MET A 308 21.70 -13.08 22.27
C MET A 308 20.68 -12.70 23.35
N THR A 309 19.75 -13.61 23.66
CA THR A 309 18.92 -13.49 24.85
C THR A 309 19.78 -13.69 26.12
N PRO A 310 19.28 -13.29 27.30
CA PRO A 310 19.97 -13.57 28.57
C PRO A 310 20.31 -15.05 28.79
N ASP A 311 19.51 -15.97 28.23
CA ASP A 311 19.72 -17.42 28.29
C ASP A 311 20.74 -17.92 27.25
N GLY A 312 21.34 -17.00 26.49
CA GLY A 312 22.35 -17.31 25.47
C GLY A 312 21.77 -17.93 24.19
N MET A 313 20.50 -17.68 23.88
CA MET A 313 19.88 -18.10 22.63
C MET A 313 19.96 -16.98 21.57
N PRO A 314 20.36 -17.28 20.34
CA PRO A 314 20.32 -16.32 19.26
C PRO A 314 18.88 -15.88 18.94
N THR A 315 18.68 -14.58 18.73
CA THR A 315 17.39 -14.00 18.37
C THR A 315 17.60 -12.73 17.52
N GLY A 316 16.51 -12.20 16.97
CA GLY A 316 16.50 -10.98 16.16
C GLY A 316 16.03 -11.24 14.73
N ILE A 317 15.78 -10.16 13.99
CA ILE A 317 15.15 -10.18 12.65
C ILE A 317 15.82 -11.17 11.71
N MET A 318 17.17 -11.18 11.65
CA MET A 318 17.91 -12.07 10.75
C MET A 318 17.86 -13.54 11.20
N VAL A 319 17.79 -13.78 12.51
CA VAL A 319 17.65 -15.15 13.07
C VAL A 319 16.27 -15.68 12.72
N ASP A 320 15.22 -14.90 12.87
CA ASP A 320 13.84 -15.29 12.55
C ASP A 320 13.66 -15.56 11.04
N ILE A 321 14.26 -14.72 10.19
CA ILE A 321 14.27 -14.94 8.73
C ILE A 321 14.98 -16.25 8.40
N PHE A 322 16.18 -16.48 8.96
CA PHE A 322 16.93 -17.70 8.74
C PHE A 322 16.15 -18.94 9.21
N GLN A 323 15.59 -18.92 10.41
CA GLN A 323 14.79 -20.03 10.95
C GLN A 323 13.59 -20.35 10.07
N THR A 324 12.91 -19.31 9.58
CA THR A 324 11.79 -19.45 8.66
C THR A 324 12.23 -20.07 7.33
N ALA A 325 13.32 -19.59 6.75
CA ALA A 325 13.86 -20.11 5.48
C ALA A 325 14.35 -21.56 5.64
N ALA A 326 15.12 -21.85 6.68
CA ALA A 326 15.63 -23.20 6.97
C ALA A 326 14.49 -24.21 7.20
N GLY A 327 13.45 -23.81 7.95
CA GLY A 327 12.28 -24.65 8.16
C GLY A 327 11.53 -24.96 6.86
N ARG A 328 11.38 -23.97 5.97
CA ARG A 328 10.76 -24.14 4.64
C ARG A 328 11.58 -25.03 3.71
N ALA A 329 12.90 -24.91 3.75
CA ALA A 329 13.83 -25.75 3.00
C ALA A 329 14.05 -27.12 3.65
N ARG A 330 13.45 -27.39 4.80
CA ARG A 330 13.67 -28.59 5.61
C ARG A 330 15.13 -28.83 5.98
N LEU A 331 15.91 -27.74 6.12
CA LEU A 331 17.31 -27.80 6.53
C LEU A 331 17.41 -28.01 8.04
N ARG A 332 18.26 -28.96 8.46
CA ARG A 332 18.65 -29.12 9.86
C ARG A 332 19.81 -28.19 10.17
N TYR A 333 19.74 -27.48 11.26
CA TYR A 333 20.78 -26.53 11.66
C TYR A 333 20.98 -26.52 13.18
N LYS A 334 22.12 -26.01 13.58
CA LYS A 334 22.45 -25.67 14.95
C LYS A 334 23.16 -24.33 15.00
N PHE A 335 22.83 -23.53 15.99
CA PHE A 335 23.56 -22.30 16.24
C PHE A 335 24.87 -22.58 16.98
N LEU A 336 25.95 -21.98 16.50
CA LEU A 336 27.22 -21.97 17.22
C LEU A 336 27.18 -20.77 18.19
N LYS A 337 27.38 -21.07 19.48
CA LYS A 337 27.61 -20.01 20.47
C LYS A 337 28.97 -19.37 20.18
N PRO A 338 29.04 -18.01 20.03
CA PRO A 338 30.35 -17.35 19.95
C PRO A 338 31.17 -17.75 21.17
N ALA A 339 32.43 -18.12 20.97
CA ALA A 339 33.34 -18.26 22.09
C ALA A 339 33.47 -16.92 22.81
N ASP A 340 33.39 -16.91 24.13
CA ASP A 340 33.64 -15.71 24.91
C ASP A 340 34.99 -15.14 24.46
N ARG A 341 34.95 -13.87 24.01
CA ARG A 341 36.16 -13.14 23.73
C ARG A 341 36.86 -12.87 25.08
N SER A 342 37.78 -13.74 25.43
CA SER A 342 38.73 -13.52 26.53
C SER A 342 39.68 -12.38 26.19
#